data_5986a3f1273d5a2c0daf7ba0f7943a10
#
_entry.id   5986a3f1273d5a2c0daf7ba0f7943a10
#
_cell.length_a   1.000
_cell.length_b   1.000
_cell.length_c   1.000
_cell.angle_alpha   90.00
_cell.angle_beta   90.00
_cell.angle_gamma   90.00
#
_symmetry.space_group_name_H-M   'P 1'
#
loop_
_entity.id
_entity.type
_entity.pdbx_description
1 polymer ?
#
loop_
_entity_poly.entity_id
_entity_poly.type
_entity_poly.pdbx_seq_one_letter_code
_entity_poly.pdbx_strand_id
1 'polypeptide(L)'
;MGCHSSRVTSTDFANTAKSAPTGFLDRYFSITARGSTIGQEIRGGLATFFTMAYIVVLNPLIIGTVADATGEYLGDGSSPNLPLIAAATSFVAGIFTIAMGVFGRVPFAIATGLGLNAFLAFGVASQMSWEDAMGLVVLEGIIITILVLTGFRTAVFRAIPPELKTAISVGIGLFIALIGFVDAGFVRRVPDAAGTTVPVQLGSLGTGSLTGWPTLVFVIGLLGTAFLVARKVKGAILIGILGSTVLAIIVEAIAKLGPQVVDGKTVNPDAWSLNVPTLPSSLIELPDLSLLGQFSLFGGFAKVGGLAAVMLVFTLMLADFFDTMGTIVGVGRQAGLVKPDGNLERTREILLVDSLAAAAGGAASVSSNTTYVESAAGVGEGARTGLASVVTGVLFLLSMFLAPLTEVVPFEAATPALVIVGFLMMTQVKEIDFSNFEVAIPAFLTIVLMPFTYSITVGIGAGFISYVFIKAVRGKAREISFLLWLVAGLFVIYFAMEPIRSLLGV
;
A
#
# COMPACT_ATOMS: atom_id res chain seq x y z
N MET A 1 63.51 37.03 3.16
CA MET A 1 64.35 35.96 3.72
C MET A 1 63.41 34.84 4.15
N GLY A 2 63.60 33.62 3.58
CA GLY A 2 63.06 32.36 4.10
C GLY A 2 61.64 31.99 3.67
N CYS A 3 61.40 31.67 2.35
CA CYS A 3 60.31 30.83 1.91
C CYS A 3 60.56 29.40 2.37
N HIS A 4 59.72 28.84 3.27
CA HIS A 4 59.61 27.41 3.51
C HIS A 4 58.43 26.85 2.73
N SER A 5 58.75 26.27 1.58
CA SER A 5 57.89 25.43 0.78
C SER A 5 57.76 24.08 1.48
N SER A 6 56.64 23.81 2.15
CA SER A 6 56.29 22.45 2.57
C SER A 6 55.62 21.71 1.39
N ARG A 7 56.38 20.83 0.76
CA ARG A 7 55.86 19.81 -0.15
C ARG A 7 54.87 18.95 0.62
N VAL A 8 53.57 19.06 0.27
CA VAL A 8 52.59 18.05 0.61
C VAL A 8 52.88 16.82 -0.27
N THR A 9 53.40 15.81 0.35
CA THR A 9 53.63 14.50 -0.26
C THR A 9 52.30 13.84 -0.57
N SER A 10 52.05 13.60 -1.85
CA SER A 10 50.94 12.80 -2.36
C SER A 10 51.19 11.31 -2.08
N THR A 11 50.84 10.87 -0.88
CA THR A 11 50.79 9.44 -0.55
C THR A 11 49.82 9.32 0.61
N ASP A 12 48.59 8.94 0.25
CA ASP A 12 47.68 8.09 1.04
C ASP A 12 46.26 8.07 0.43
N PHE A 13 46.16 7.82 -0.87
CA PHE A 13 45.00 7.07 -1.36
C PHE A 13 45.29 5.61 -1.09
N ALA A 14 45.02 5.18 0.15
CA ALA A 14 45.04 3.79 0.50
C ALA A 14 44.06 3.07 -0.42
N ASN A 15 44.63 2.32 -1.35
CA ASN A 15 44.00 1.35 -2.19
C ASN A 15 43.40 0.28 -1.26
N THR A 16 42.15 0.47 -0.78
CA THR A 16 41.42 -0.60 -0.11
C THR A 16 41.16 -1.65 -1.14
N ALA A 17 42.11 -2.60 -1.24
CA ALA A 17 41.97 -3.80 -2.02
C ALA A 17 40.63 -4.42 -1.65
N LYS A 18 39.63 -4.39 -2.58
CA LYS A 18 38.36 -5.08 -2.40
C LYS A 18 38.70 -6.53 -2.10
N SER A 19 38.40 -6.98 -0.89
CA SER A 19 38.61 -8.37 -0.47
C SER A 19 37.94 -9.30 -1.50
N ALA A 20 38.65 -10.39 -1.86
CA ALA A 20 38.08 -11.35 -2.81
C ALA A 20 36.81 -12.00 -2.22
N PRO A 21 35.80 -12.27 -3.04
CA PRO A 21 34.53 -12.85 -2.55
C PRO A 21 34.79 -14.20 -1.89
N THR A 22 34.29 -14.39 -0.64
CA THR A 22 34.62 -15.48 0.25
C THR A 22 33.69 -16.70 0.17
N GLY A 23 32.74 -16.76 -0.78
CA GLY A 23 31.83 -17.88 -0.90
C GLY A 23 30.83 -17.77 -2.04
N PHE A 24 29.98 -18.78 -2.21
CA PHE A 24 28.94 -18.80 -3.25
C PHE A 24 27.94 -17.61 -3.08
N LEU A 25 27.44 -17.38 -1.89
CA LEU A 25 26.47 -16.29 -1.59
C LEU A 25 27.09 -14.94 -1.88
N ASP A 26 28.35 -14.70 -1.48
CA ASP A 26 29.04 -13.45 -1.73
C ASP A 26 29.23 -13.20 -3.23
N ARG A 27 29.62 -14.23 -3.99
CA ARG A 27 29.76 -14.15 -5.44
C ARG A 27 28.42 -13.88 -6.15
N TYR A 28 27.35 -14.58 -5.74
CA TYR A 28 26.04 -14.46 -6.36
C TYR A 28 25.40 -13.09 -6.12
N PHE A 29 25.39 -12.65 -4.87
CA PHE A 29 24.77 -11.38 -4.48
C PHE A 29 25.71 -10.17 -4.55
N SER A 30 27.01 -10.39 -4.75
CA SER A 30 28.03 -9.32 -4.77
C SER A 30 28.12 -8.55 -3.44
N ILE A 31 28.05 -9.26 -2.31
CA ILE A 31 27.92 -8.69 -0.96
C ILE A 31 29.13 -7.81 -0.63
N THR A 32 30.33 -8.38 -0.69
CA THR A 32 31.59 -7.66 -0.43
C THR A 32 31.81 -6.54 -1.44
N ALA A 33 31.47 -6.76 -2.73
CA ALA A 33 31.62 -5.74 -3.79
C ALA A 33 30.73 -4.52 -3.56
N ARG A 34 29.57 -4.68 -2.90
CA ARG A 34 28.65 -3.60 -2.53
C ARG A 34 28.88 -3.04 -1.11
N GLY A 35 29.98 -3.44 -0.46
CA GLY A 35 30.37 -2.93 0.87
C GLY A 35 29.50 -3.43 2.02
N SER A 36 28.89 -4.61 1.88
CA SER A 36 28.07 -5.24 2.91
C SER A 36 28.74 -6.54 3.42
N THR A 37 28.14 -7.17 4.42
CA THR A 37 28.53 -8.47 4.97
C THR A 37 27.28 -9.35 5.12
N ILE A 38 27.47 -10.69 5.16
CA ILE A 38 26.34 -11.62 5.36
C ILE A 38 25.55 -11.27 6.63
N GLY A 39 26.25 -10.90 7.71
CA GLY A 39 25.59 -10.50 8.96
C GLY A 39 24.76 -9.22 8.84
N GLN A 40 25.20 -8.24 8.02
CA GLN A 40 24.44 -7.03 7.73
C GLN A 40 23.22 -7.35 6.85
N GLU A 41 23.37 -8.21 5.87
CA GLU A 41 22.25 -8.64 5.01
C GLU A 41 21.16 -9.37 5.83
N ILE A 42 21.56 -10.27 6.73
CA ILE A 42 20.61 -10.98 7.62
C ILE A 42 19.91 -9.99 8.55
N ARG A 43 20.66 -9.10 9.22
CA ARG A 43 20.05 -8.07 10.09
C ARG A 43 19.14 -7.14 9.32
N GLY A 44 19.54 -6.75 8.11
CA GLY A 44 18.73 -5.93 7.23
C GLY A 44 17.45 -6.63 6.81
N GLY A 45 17.50 -7.91 6.47
CA GLY A 45 16.31 -8.71 6.15
C GLY A 45 15.35 -8.84 7.34
N LEU A 46 15.87 -9.09 8.54
CA LEU A 46 15.07 -9.08 9.77
C LEU A 46 14.44 -7.70 10.02
N ALA A 47 15.21 -6.62 9.90
CA ALA A 47 14.69 -5.27 10.10
C ALA A 47 13.58 -4.93 9.10
N THR A 48 13.74 -5.27 7.83
CA THR A 48 12.71 -5.11 6.81
C THR A 48 11.46 -5.90 7.15
N PHE A 49 11.59 -7.19 7.51
CA PHE A 49 10.45 -8.01 7.89
C PHE A 49 9.68 -7.39 9.05
N PHE A 50 10.33 -7.08 10.18
CA PHE A 50 9.65 -6.54 11.36
C PHE A 50 9.03 -5.15 11.11
N THR A 51 9.55 -4.36 10.17
CA THR A 51 8.94 -3.06 9.82
C THR A 51 7.72 -3.20 8.93
N MET A 52 7.60 -4.26 8.12
CA MET A 52 6.49 -4.44 7.19
C MET A 52 5.56 -5.62 7.51
N ALA A 53 5.87 -6.45 8.51
CA ALA A 53 5.05 -7.62 8.87
C ALA A 53 3.61 -7.26 9.30
N TYR A 54 3.35 -6.00 9.63
CA TYR A 54 2.01 -5.50 9.90
C TYR A 54 1.03 -5.76 8.73
N ILE A 55 1.54 -5.91 7.49
CA ILE A 55 0.70 -6.18 6.31
C ILE A 55 -0.02 -7.53 6.40
N VAL A 56 0.56 -8.51 7.10
CA VAL A 56 -0.07 -9.81 7.33
C VAL A 56 -1.36 -9.68 8.14
N VAL A 57 -1.46 -8.62 8.95
CA VAL A 57 -2.67 -8.28 9.72
C VAL A 57 -3.56 -7.31 8.94
N LEU A 58 -2.98 -6.24 8.40
CA LEU A 58 -3.77 -5.16 7.78
C LEU A 58 -4.42 -5.58 6.45
N ASN A 59 -3.76 -6.38 5.62
CA ASN A 59 -4.37 -6.81 4.37
C ASN A 59 -5.66 -7.60 4.59
N PRO A 60 -5.68 -8.68 5.41
CA PRO A 60 -6.92 -9.36 5.74
C PRO A 60 -8.01 -8.44 6.30
N LEU A 61 -7.64 -7.50 7.16
CA LEU A 61 -8.59 -6.55 7.74
C LEU A 61 -9.19 -5.60 6.70
N ILE A 62 -8.44 -5.20 5.67
CA ILE A 62 -8.94 -4.28 4.64
C ILE A 62 -9.80 -5.01 3.62
N ILE A 63 -9.31 -6.13 3.05
CA ILE A 63 -10.02 -6.80 1.95
C ILE A 63 -10.94 -7.92 2.42
N GLY A 64 -10.70 -8.52 3.57
CA GLY A 64 -11.47 -9.66 4.06
C GLY A 64 -12.72 -9.30 4.85
N THR A 65 -12.86 -8.04 5.28
CA THR A 65 -14.00 -7.60 6.09
C THR A 65 -15.06 -6.83 5.32
N VAL A 66 -14.83 -6.61 4.02
CA VAL A 66 -15.74 -5.92 3.12
C VAL A 66 -16.47 -6.95 2.28
N ALA A 67 -17.80 -6.92 2.33
CA ALA A 67 -18.63 -7.70 1.42
C ALA A 67 -18.62 -7.05 0.02
N ASP A 68 -18.59 -7.89 -1.01
CA ASP A 68 -18.66 -7.46 -2.40
C ASP A 68 -20.08 -7.04 -2.84
N ALA A 69 -20.26 -6.75 -4.12
CA ALA A 69 -21.55 -6.36 -4.68
C ALA A 69 -22.63 -7.46 -4.60
N THR A 70 -22.25 -8.71 -4.36
CA THR A 70 -23.16 -9.85 -4.16
C THR A 70 -23.50 -10.07 -2.69
N GLY A 71 -22.80 -9.41 -1.78
CA GLY A 71 -22.93 -9.56 -0.34
C GLY A 71 -22.02 -10.66 0.25
N GLU A 72 -21.08 -11.17 -0.55
CA GLU A 72 -20.15 -12.22 -0.12
C GLU A 72 -18.79 -11.65 0.31
N TYR A 73 -18.15 -12.32 1.28
CA TYR A 73 -16.81 -11.98 1.76
C TYR A 73 -15.76 -12.79 1.03
N LEU A 74 -14.56 -12.24 0.92
CA LEU A 74 -13.45 -12.89 0.26
C LEU A 74 -13.05 -14.18 0.97
N GLY A 75 -13.14 -15.32 0.26
CA GLY A 75 -12.64 -16.61 0.68
C GLY A 75 -13.64 -17.54 1.36
N ASP A 76 -14.66 -17.02 2.03
CA ASP A 76 -15.65 -17.86 2.73
C ASP A 76 -17.11 -17.58 2.30
N GLY A 77 -17.33 -16.55 1.54
CA GLY A 77 -18.64 -16.16 1.04
C GLY A 77 -19.59 -15.61 2.13
N SER A 78 -19.74 -16.27 3.26
CA SER A 78 -20.73 -15.93 4.28
C SER A 78 -20.21 -15.03 5.43
N SER A 79 -18.89 -15.07 5.69
CA SER A 79 -18.26 -14.34 6.80
C SER A 79 -16.79 -14.03 6.51
N PRO A 80 -16.18 -13.04 7.19
CA PRO A 80 -14.74 -12.76 7.08
C PRO A 80 -13.89 -13.96 7.49
N ASN A 81 -12.89 -14.32 6.64
CA ASN A 81 -11.89 -15.35 6.93
C ASN A 81 -10.48 -14.74 6.91
N LEU A 82 -10.08 -14.11 8.01
CA LEU A 82 -8.81 -13.39 8.09
C LEU A 82 -7.57 -14.29 8.02
N PRO A 83 -7.54 -15.48 8.65
CA PRO A 83 -6.39 -16.38 8.57
C PRO A 83 -6.11 -16.85 7.15
N LEU A 84 -7.13 -17.18 6.38
CA LEU A 84 -7.02 -17.59 4.98
C LEU A 84 -6.32 -16.53 4.13
N ILE A 85 -6.77 -15.28 4.27
CA ILE A 85 -6.20 -14.13 3.53
C ILE A 85 -4.78 -13.81 4.03
N ALA A 86 -4.52 -13.92 5.35
CA ALA A 86 -3.20 -13.71 5.92
C ALA A 86 -2.18 -14.73 5.42
N ALA A 87 -2.57 -16.00 5.33
CA ALA A 87 -1.74 -17.06 4.80
C ALA A 87 -1.38 -16.82 3.32
N ALA A 88 -2.36 -16.51 2.47
CA ALA A 88 -2.14 -16.18 1.07
C ALA A 88 -1.30 -14.90 0.89
N THR A 89 -1.55 -13.85 1.70
CA THR A 89 -0.75 -12.61 1.72
C THR A 89 0.72 -12.90 2.03
N SER A 90 0.98 -13.67 3.08
CA SER A 90 2.33 -14.04 3.49
C SER A 90 3.03 -14.91 2.44
N PHE A 91 2.28 -15.81 1.77
CA PHE A 91 2.79 -16.66 0.70
C PHE A 91 3.29 -15.83 -0.49
N VAL A 92 2.43 -14.96 -1.03
CA VAL A 92 2.79 -14.13 -2.20
C VAL A 92 3.91 -13.17 -1.86
N ALA A 93 3.82 -12.47 -0.72
CA ALA A 93 4.87 -11.58 -0.23
C ALA A 93 6.22 -12.33 -0.08
N GLY A 94 6.20 -13.53 0.49
CA GLY A 94 7.38 -14.37 0.66
C GLY A 94 8.04 -14.75 -0.66
N ILE A 95 7.27 -15.33 -1.57
CA ILE A 95 7.76 -15.80 -2.89
C ILE A 95 8.33 -14.64 -3.70
N PHE A 96 7.61 -13.53 -3.82
CA PHE A 96 8.05 -12.42 -4.67
C PHE A 96 9.13 -11.56 -4.03
N THR A 97 9.21 -11.50 -2.70
CA THR A 97 10.36 -10.90 -2.01
C THR A 97 11.63 -11.73 -2.22
N ILE A 98 11.54 -13.08 -2.18
CA ILE A 98 12.66 -13.96 -2.56
C ILE A 98 13.04 -13.75 -4.04
N ALA A 99 12.04 -13.71 -4.93
CA ALA A 99 12.28 -13.46 -6.36
C ALA A 99 12.97 -12.11 -6.59
N MET A 100 12.58 -11.05 -5.87
CA MET A 100 13.24 -9.75 -5.92
C MET A 100 14.69 -9.85 -5.46
N GLY A 101 14.96 -10.60 -4.41
CA GLY A 101 16.32 -10.88 -3.94
C GLY A 101 17.15 -11.62 -4.97
N VAL A 102 16.60 -12.67 -5.57
CA VAL A 102 17.32 -13.56 -6.51
C VAL A 102 17.52 -12.88 -7.88
N PHE A 103 16.46 -12.36 -8.47
CA PHE A 103 16.51 -11.81 -9.84
C PHE A 103 16.88 -10.33 -9.84
N GLY A 104 16.29 -9.51 -8.99
CA GLY A 104 16.60 -8.07 -8.86
C GLY A 104 17.96 -7.81 -8.20
N ARG A 105 18.38 -8.69 -7.29
CA ARG A 105 19.61 -8.59 -6.48
C ARG A 105 19.69 -7.29 -5.68
N VAL A 106 18.54 -6.81 -5.20
CA VAL A 106 18.39 -5.59 -4.41
C VAL A 106 17.72 -5.91 -3.08
N PRO A 107 17.96 -5.10 -2.02
CA PRO A 107 17.40 -5.33 -0.71
C PRO A 107 15.96 -4.76 -0.61
N PHE A 108 15.09 -5.09 -1.56
CA PHE A 108 13.71 -4.63 -1.60
C PHE A 108 12.77 -5.79 -1.28
N ALA A 109 11.74 -5.51 -0.48
CA ALA A 109 10.68 -6.44 -0.18
C ALA A 109 9.40 -6.05 -0.92
N ILE A 110 8.59 -7.04 -1.23
CA ILE A 110 7.32 -6.91 -1.94
C ILE A 110 6.21 -7.43 -1.04
N ALA A 111 5.09 -6.71 -0.98
CA ALA A 111 3.84 -7.17 -0.39
C ALA A 111 2.67 -6.39 -0.98
N THR A 112 1.44 -6.67 -0.55
CA THR A 112 0.23 -6.01 -1.05
C THR A 112 0.24 -4.52 -0.69
N GLY A 113 -0.02 -3.65 -1.67
CA GLY A 113 -0.05 -2.19 -1.46
C GLY A 113 -1.29 -1.77 -0.68
N LEU A 114 -1.13 -1.14 0.51
CA LEU A 114 -2.27 -0.73 1.35
C LEU A 114 -3.27 0.17 0.64
N GLY A 115 -2.78 1.11 -0.19
CA GLY A 115 -3.62 1.98 -1.00
C GLY A 115 -4.42 1.21 -2.04
N LEU A 116 -3.78 0.23 -2.68
CA LEU A 116 -4.40 -0.66 -3.67
C LEU A 116 -5.43 -1.57 -3.02
N ASN A 117 -5.15 -2.11 -1.83
CA ASN A 117 -6.09 -2.92 -1.06
C ASN A 117 -7.36 -2.16 -0.72
N ALA A 118 -7.21 -0.93 -0.23
CA ALA A 118 -8.34 -0.05 0.09
C ALA A 118 -9.14 0.32 -1.17
N PHE A 119 -8.47 0.64 -2.27
CA PHE A 119 -9.15 0.90 -3.53
C PHE A 119 -9.89 -0.33 -4.06
N LEU A 120 -9.27 -1.51 -3.98
CA LEU A 120 -9.89 -2.75 -4.42
C LEU A 120 -11.14 -3.07 -3.58
N ALA A 121 -11.05 -2.99 -2.25
CA ALA A 121 -12.15 -3.31 -1.34
C ALA A 121 -13.32 -2.33 -1.50
N PHE A 122 -13.06 -1.04 -1.41
CA PHE A 122 -14.10 -0.04 -1.34
C PHE A 122 -14.50 0.54 -2.69
N GLY A 123 -13.60 0.56 -3.67
CA GLY A 123 -13.84 1.13 -4.98
C GLY A 123 -14.21 0.12 -6.07
N VAL A 124 -13.71 -1.10 -6.00
CA VAL A 124 -13.89 -2.12 -7.05
C VAL A 124 -14.86 -3.22 -6.62
N ALA A 125 -14.60 -3.91 -5.50
CA ALA A 125 -15.44 -5.01 -5.03
C ALA A 125 -16.86 -4.57 -4.67
N SER A 126 -17.08 -3.29 -4.33
CA SER A 126 -18.42 -2.72 -4.17
C SER A 126 -19.27 -2.72 -5.45
N GLN A 127 -18.68 -2.99 -6.63
CA GLN A 127 -19.34 -2.95 -7.94
C GLN A 127 -19.42 -4.33 -8.62
N MET A 128 -18.71 -5.33 -8.12
CA MET A 128 -18.62 -6.67 -8.71
C MET A 128 -18.25 -7.72 -7.65
N SER A 129 -18.19 -9.01 -8.03
CA SER A 129 -17.73 -10.05 -7.12
C SER A 129 -16.22 -9.93 -6.83
N TRP A 130 -15.77 -10.58 -5.75
CA TRP A 130 -14.34 -10.58 -5.40
C TRP A 130 -13.49 -11.23 -6.50
N GLU A 131 -13.97 -12.31 -7.13
CA GLU A 131 -13.25 -12.98 -8.22
C GLU A 131 -13.09 -12.06 -9.44
N ASP A 132 -14.11 -11.27 -9.76
CA ASP A 132 -14.10 -10.30 -10.85
C ASP A 132 -13.16 -9.13 -10.53
N ALA A 133 -13.19 -8.64 -9.29
CA ALA A 133 -12.28 -7.59 -8.80
C ALA A 133 -10.80 -8.04 -8.85
N MET A 134 -10.52 -9.27 -8.40
CA MET A 134 -9.18 -9.87 -8.49
C MET A 134 -8.74 -10.11 -9.92
N GLY A 135 -9.67 -10.42 -10.82
CA GLY A 135 -9.41 -10.51 -12.26
C GLY A 135 -8.89 -9.20 -12.85
N LEU A 136 -9.42 -8.04 -12.42
CA LEU A 136 -8.92 -6.73 -12.84
C LEU A 136 -7.49 -6.47 -12.32
N VAL A 137 -7.15 -6.95 -11.12
CA VAL A 137 -5.78 -6.87 -10.59
C VAL A 137 -4.81 -7.73 -11.41
N VAL A 138 -5.23 -8.95 -11.80
CA VAL A 138 -4.42 -9.80 -12.69
C VAL A 138 -4.17 -9.10 -14.03
N LEU A 139 -5.21 -8.50 -14.62
CA LEU A 139 -5.09 -7.75 -15.88
C LEU A 139 -4.15 -6.54 -15.72
N GLU A 140 -4.26 -5.80 -14.63
CA GLU A 140 -3.34 -4.71 -14.30
C GLU A 140 -1.88 -5.18 -14.32
N GLY A 141 -1.55 -6.22 -13.56
CA GLY A 141 -0.20 -6.77 -13.49
C GLY A 141 0.31 -7.30 -14.84
N ILE A 142 -0.54 -7.92 -15.66
CA ILE A 142 -0.20 -8.35 -17.02
C ILE A 142 0.12 -7.14 -17.90
N ILE A 143 -0.71 -6.09 -17.86
CA ILE A 143 -0.48 -4.87 -18.65
C ILE A 143 0.82 -4.20 -18.23
N ILE A 144 1.10 -4.05 -16.91
CA ILE A 144 2.36 -3.49 -16.43
C ILE A 144 3.54 -4.35 -16.91
N THR A 145 3.43 -5.67 -16.86
CA THR A 145 4.46 -6.59 -17.36
C THR A 145 4.76 -6.34 -18.84
N ILE A 146 3.74 -6.20 -19.68
CA ILE A 146 3.90 -5.88 -21.11
C ILE A 146 4.58 -4.51 -21.28
N LEU A 147 4.17 -3.50 -20.52
CA LEU A 147 4.77 -2.16 -20.55
C LEU A 147 6.24 -2.17 -20.12
N VAL A 148 6.62 -3.03 -19.16
CA VAL A 148 8.02 -3.24 -18.76
C VAL A 148 8.82 -3.90 -19.88
N LEU A 149 8.28 -4.97 -20.49
CA LEU A 149 8.96 -5.71 -21.56
C LEU A 149 9.18 -4.87 -22.83
N THR A 150 8.21 -4.02 -23.16
CA THR A 150 8.27 -3.12 -24.34
C THR A 150 9.07 -1.84 -24.08
N GLY A 151 9.42 -1.55 -22.83
CA GLY A 151 10.10 -0.29 -22.44
C GLY A 151 9.18 0.94 -22.45
N PHE A 152 7.89 0.80 -22.74
CA PHE A 152 6.92 1.89 -22.79
C PHE A 152 6.62 2.49 -21.41
N ARG A 153 6.88 1.75 -20.34
CA ARG A 153 6.71 2.20 -18.94
C ARG A 153 7.38 3.55 -18.68
N THR A 154 8.58 3.76 -19.23
CA THR A 154 9.31 5.03 -19.06
C THR A 154 8.59 6.21 -19.73
N ALA A 155 7.94 5.99 -20.88
CA ALA A 155 7.18 7.02 -21.58
C ALA A 155 5.94 7.44 -20.78
N VAL A 156 5.18 6.50 -20.22
CA VAL A 156 4.04 6.76 -19.33
C VAL A 156 4.47 7.56 -18.11
N PHE A 157 5.57 7.15 -17.47
CA PHE A 157 6.09 7.85 -16.30
C PHE A 157 6.47 9.32 -16.60
N ARG A 158 7.08 9.58 -17.74
CA ARG A 158 7.47 10.94 -18.16
C ARG A 158 6.28 11.82 -18.58
N ALA A 159 5.18 11.20 -19.01
CA ALA A 159 4.01 11.92 -19.50
C ALA A 159 3.23 12.65 -18.38
N ILE A 160 3.31 12.15 -17.15
CA ILE A 160 2.53 12.68 -16.02
C ILE A 160 3.40 13.62 -15.19
N PRO A 161 2.91 14.83 -14.86
CA PRO A 161 3.62 15.81 -14.03
C PRO A 161 4.01 15.25 -12.66
N PRO A 162 5.22 15.57 -12.14
CA PRO A 162 5.70 15.09 -10.84
C PRO A 162 4.73 15.40 -9.69
N GLU A 163 4.14 16.60 -9.70
CA GLU A 163 3.23 17.08 -8.67
C GLU A 163 1.93 16.28 -8.62
N LEU A 164 1.42 15.82 -9.78
CA LEU A 164 0.24 14.95 -9.82
C LEU A 164 0.56 13.55 -9.32
N LYS A 165 1.76 13.03 -9.57
CA LYS A 165 2.21 11.75 -9.00
C LYS A 165 2.24 11.81 -7.48
N THR A 166 2.86 12.86 -6.95
CA THR A 166 2.90 13.12 -5.51
C THR A 166 1.50 13.31 -4.94
N ALA A 167 0.62 14.04 -5.63
CA ALA A 167 -0.76 14.25 -5.21
C ALA A 167 -1.56 12.95 -5.13
N ILE A 168 -1.35 12.00 -6.05
CA ILE A 168 -1.97 10.67 -6.02
C ILE A 168 -1.55 9.95 -4.74
N SER A 169 -0.26 9.87 -4.44
CA SER A 169 0.25 9.22 -3.21
C SER A 169 -0.31 9.87 -1.94
N VAL A 170 -0.31 11.21 -1.88
CA VAL A 170 -0.85 11.98 -0.74
C VAL A 170 -2.36 11.75 -0.57
N GLY A 171 -3.12 11.75 -1.68
CA GLY A 171 -4.56 11.50 -1.67
C GLY A 171 -4.93 10.10 -1.21
N ILE A 172 -4.20 9.08 -1.68
CA ILE A 172 -4.32 7.69 -1.21
C ILE A 172 -4.01 7.62 0.29
N GLY A 173 -2.96 8.27 0.76
CA GLY A 173 -2.62 8.30 2.18
C GLY A 173 -3.73 8.90 3.04
N LEU A 174 -4.33 10.00 2.60
CA LEU A 174 -5.45 10.64 3.29
C LEU A 174 -6.71 9.77 3.28
N PHE A 175 -6.96 9.06 2.18
CA PHE A 175 -8.06 8.11 2.04
C PHE A 175 -7.91 6.91 3.01
N ILE A 176 -6.71 6.33 3.11
CA ILE A 176 -6.41 5.23 4.04
C ILE A 176 -6.58 5.70 5.50
N ALA A 177 -6.12 6.91 5.83
CA ALA A 177 -6.30 7.46 7.18
C ALA A 177 -7.79 7.62 7.53
N LEU A 178 -8.62 8.10 6.58
CA LEU A 178 -10.07 8.18 6.76
C LEU A 178 -10.68 6.80 7.04
N ILE A 179 -10.30 5.77 6.27
CA ILE A 179 -10.75 4.39 6.51
C ILE A 179 -10.40 3.96 7.92
N GLY A 180 -9.14 4.16 8.37
CA GLY A 180 -8.71 3.80 9.72
C GLY A 180 -9.53 4.48 10.82
N PHE A 181 -9.92 5.74 10.65
CA PHE A 181 -10.79 6.44 11.60
C PHE A 181 -12.24 5.94 11.58
N VAL A 182 -12.74 5.57 10.41
CA VAL A 182 -14.12 5.06 10.25
C VAL A 182 -14.24 3.65 10.85
N ASP A 183 -13.32 2.75 10.52
CA ASP A 183 -13.32 1.36 11.00
C ASP A 183 -13.14 1.27 12.52
N ALA A 184 -12.35 2.16 13.11
CA ALA A 184 -12.24 2.30 14.56
C ALA A 184 -13.50 2.87 15.24
N GLY A 185 -14.51 3.30 14.46
CA GLY A 185 -15.68 4.00 14.99
C GLY A 185 -15.37 5.39 15.58
N PHE A 186 -14.15 5.91 15.36
CA PHE A 186 -13.72 7.22 15.83
C PHE A 186 -14.36 8.35 15.01
N VAL A 187 -14.54 8.16 13.71
CA VAL A 187 -15.27 9.05 12.81
C VAL A 187 -16.54 8.32 12.34
N ARG A 188 -17.69 8.94 12.55
CA ARG A 188 -19.00 8.37 12.20
C ARG A 188 -19.84 9.37 11.43
N ARG A 189 -20.81 8.88 10.68
CA ARG A 189 -21.80 9.72 10.01
C ARG A 189 -22.73 10.37 11.03
N VAL A 190 -23.02 11.66 10.86
CA VAL A 190 -24.05 12.36 11.65
C VAL A 190 -25.43 11.79 11.26
N PRO A 191 -26.25 11.31 12.20
CA PRO A 191 -27.62 10.93 11.91
C PRO A 191 -28.40 12.12 11.38
N ASP A 192 -29.05 11.96 10.23
CA ASP A 192 -29.87 12.99 9.59
C ASP A 192 -31.19 12.38 9.12
N ALA A 193 -32.30 12.92 9.62
CA ALA A 193 -33.64 12.46 9.29
C ALA A 193 -34.02 12.64 7.82
N ALA A 194 -33.42 13.63 7.13
CA ALA A 194 -33.61 13.87 5.71
C ALA A 194 -32.78 12.95 4.81
N GLY A 195 -31.84 12.18 5.38
CA GLY A 195 -30.93 11.31 4.64
C GLY A 195 -29.97 12.04 3.72
N THR A 196 -29.74 13.33 3.94
CA THR A 196 -28.83 14.16 3.15
C THR A 196 -27.37 13.82 3.44
N THR A 197 -26.46 14.34 2.62
CA THR A 197 -25.04 14.22 2.88
C THR A 197 -24.63 15.13 4.03
N VAL A 198 -24.38 14.54 5.19
CA VAL A 198 -23.98 15.26 6.40
C VAL A 198 -22.50 15.04 6.68
N PRO A 199 -21.81 16.04 7.27
CA PRO A 199 -20.43 15.89 7.67
C PRO A 199 -20.27 14.78 8.70
N VAL A 200 -19.11 14.14 8.71
CA VAL A 200 -18.70 13.18 9.72
C VAL A 200 -18.43 13.88 11.05
N GLN A 201 -18.59 13.17 12.13
CA GLN A 201 -18.37 13.68 13.49
C GLN A 201 -17.50 12.75 14.32
N LEU A 202 -16.97 13.27 15.42
CA LEU A 202 -16.21 12.51 16.38
C LEU A 202 -17.12 11.61 17.24
N GLY A 203 -16.72 10.35 17.39
CA GLY A 203 -17.34 9.40 18.31
C GLY A 203 -18.73 8.94 17.92
N SER A 204 -19.35 8.14 18.79
CA SER A 204 -20.57 7.42 18.48
C SER A 204 -21.84 8.24 18.55
N LEU A 205 -21.85 9.43 19.13
CA LEU A 205 -23.10 10.03 19.60
C LEU A 205 -23.36 11.47 19.19
N GLY A 206 -22.55 12.09 18.34
CA GLY A 206 -22.75 13.49 17.98
C GLY A 206 -22.55 14.50 19.12
N THR A 207 -22.12 14.02 20.27
CA THR A 207 -21.86 14.85 21.45
C THR A 207 -20.42 15.37 21.53
N GLY A 208 -19.56 14.93 20.59
CA GLY A 208 -18.12 15.22 20.60
C GLY A 208 -17.37 14.44 21.68
N SER A 209 -18.00 13.53 22.39
CA SER A 209 -17.35 12.65 23.37
C SER A 209 -17.07 11.27 22.79
N LEU A 210 -15.91 10.74 23.12
CA LEU A 210 -15.54 9.36 22.81
C LEU A 210 -16.24 8.44 23.82
N THR A 211 -16.98 7.45 23.31
CA THR A 211 -17.66 6.46 24.14
C THR A 211 -17.14 5.06 23.81
N GLY A 212 -17.10 4.22 24.82
CA GLY A 212 -16.70 2.82 24.72
C GLY A 212 -15.20 2.57 24.92
N TRP A 213 -14.90 1.41 25.48
CA TRP A 213 -13.55 0.91 25.68
C TRP A 213 -12.79 0.65 24.37
N PRO A 214 -13.41 0.11 23.29
CA PRO A 214 -12.73 -0.09 22.02
C PRO A 214 -12.17 1.21 21.43
N THR A 215 -12.95 2.29 21.44
CA THR A 215 -12.51 3.61 20.98
C THR A 215 -11.34 4.14 21.82
N LEU A 216 -11.32 3.88 23.15
CA LEU A 216 -10.20 4.24 23.99
C LEU A 216 -8.93 3.43 23.63
N VAL A 217 -9.08 2.13 23.36
CA VAL A 217 -7.97 1.29 22.87
C VAL A 217 -7.40 1.85 21.57
N PHE A 218 -8.25 2.25 20.63
CA PHE A 218 -7.82 2.91 19.39
C PHE A 218 -7.01 4.19 19.67
N VAL A 219 -7.50 5.08 20.53
CA VAL A 219 -6.80 6.34 20.85
C VAL A 219 -5.45 6.09 21.50
N ILE A 220 -5.39 5.17 22.48
CA ILE A 220 -4.13 4.80 23.13
C ILE A 220 -3.17 4.15 22.12
N GLY A 221 -3.68 3.26 21.26
CA GLY A 221 -2.93 2.62 20.18
C GLY A 221 -2.37 3.64 19.18
N LEU A 222 -3.18 4.61 18.78
CA LEU A 222 -2.77 5.67 17.85
C LEU A 222 -1.67 6.55 18.46
N LEU A 223 -1.85 7.02 19.69
CA LEU A 223 -0.87 7.84 20.38
C LEU A 223 0.42 7.07 20.69
N GLY A 224 0.30 5.78 21.08
CA GLY A 224 1.44 4.89 21.32
C GLY A 224 2.23 4.64 20.04
N THR A 225 1.55 4.32 18.94
CA THR A 225 2.21 4.12 17.64
C THR A 225 2.84 5.42 17.14
N ALA A 226 2.17 6.54 17.24
CA ALA A 226 2.71 7.86 16.90
C ALA A 226 3.97 8.19 17.73
N PHE A 227 3.97 7.90 19.02
CA PHE A 227 5.15 8.06 19.88
C PHE A 227 6.32 7.17 19.41
N LEU A 228 6.08 5.90 19.11
CA LEU A 228 7.12 4.99 18.61
C LEU A 228 7.69 5.46 17.26
N VAL A 229 6.84 5.93 16.34
CA VAL A 229 7.26 6.50 15.05
C VAL A 229 8.07 7.78 15.25
N ALA A 230 7.63 8.69 16.13
CA ALA A 230 8.35 9.92 16.45
C ALA A 230 9.74 9.63 17.06
N ARG A 231 9.85 8.55 17.83
CA ARG A 231 11.12 8.05 18.39
C ARG A 231 11.94 7.24 17.40
N LYS A 232 11.46 7.08 16.15
CA LYS A 232 12.11 6.30 15.08
C LYS A 232 12.39 4.85 15.49
N VAL A 233 11.49 4.24 16.27
CA VAL A 233 11.59 2.84 16.67
C VAL A 233 11.34 1.97 15.44
N LYS A 234 12.24 1.01 15.16
CA LYS A 234 12.07 0.07 14.06
C LYS A 234 10.90 -0.87 14.34
N GLY A 235 10.04 -1.09 13.35
CA GLY A 235 8.82 -1.88 13.54
C GLY A 235 7.75 -1.19 14.39
N ALA A 236 7.80 0.14 14.54
CA ALA A 236 6.86 0.93 15.36
C ALA A 236 5.39 0.58 15.09
N ILE A 237 5.01 0.37 13.83
CA ILE A 237 3.64 0.05 13.44
C ILE A 237 3.25 -1.33 13.96
N LEU A 238 4.09 -2.37 13.73
CA LEU A 238 3.84 -3.71 14.24
C LEU A 238 3.79 -3.75 15.77
N ILE A 239 4.74 -3.08 16.44
CA ILE A 239 4.75 -2.97 17.91
C ILE A 239 3.49 -2.27 18.41
N GLY A 240 3.02 -1.24 17.69
CA GLY A 240 1.77 -0.54 17.97
C GLY A 240 0.57 -1.48 17.90
N ILE A 241 0.42 -2.25 16.82
CA ILE A 241 -0.67 -3.23 16.67
C ILE A 241 -0.62 -4.26 17.78
N LEU A 242 0.54 -4.88 18.03
CA LEU A 242 0.68 -5.91 19.06
C LEU A 242 0.39 -5.34 20.47
N GLY A 243 0.91 -4.16 20.78
CA GLY A 243 0.66 -3.50 22.07
C GLY A 243 -0.82 -3.14 22.28
N SER A 244 -1.48 -2.62 21.23
CA SER A 244 -2.91 -2.32 21.26
C SER A 244 -3.76 -3.58 21.37
N THR A 245 -3.35 -4.69 20.71
CA THR A 245 -4.03 -5.99 20.83
C THR A 245 -3.93 -6.54 22.24
N VAL A 246 -2.74 -6.49 22.84
CA VAL A 246 -2.57 -6.88 24.26
C VAL A 246 -3.46 -6.04 25.18
N LEU A 247 -3.51 -4.72 24.96
CA LEU A 247 -4.41 -3.85 25.70
C LEU A 247 -5.88 -4.23 25.49
N ALA A 248 -6.29 -4.53 24.25
CA ALA A 248 -7.64 -4.98 23.93
C ALA A 248 -8.01 -6.29 24.64
N ILE A 249 -7.11 -7.28 24.68
CA ILE A 249 -7.30 -8.54 25.44
C ILE A 249 -7.51 -8.24 26.94
N ILE A 250 -6.72 -7.35 27.52
CA ILE A 250 -6.84 -6.97 28.93
C ILE A 250 -8.21 -6.30 29.18
N VAL A 251 -8.59 -5.38 28.30
CA VAL A 251 -9.89 -4.70 28.40
C VAL A 251 -11.05 -5.69 28.31
N GLU A 252 -11.02 -6.63 27.34
CA GLU A 252 -12.05 -7.63 27.18
C GLU A 252 -12.13 -8.57 28.40
N ALA A 253 -10.99 -9.00 28.93
CA ALA A 253 -10.94 -9.86 30.11
C ALA A 253 -11.60 -9.20 31.36
N ILE A 254 -11.51 -7.87 31.47
CA ILE A 254 -12.08 -7.11 32.60
C ILE A 254 -13.53 -6.70 32.31
N ALA A 255 -13.79 -6.10 31.16
CA ALA A 255 -15.06 -5.44 30.83
C ALA A 255 -16.09 -6.41 30.20
N LYS A 256 -15.62 -7.52 29.58
CA LYS A 256 -16.46 -8.55 28.94
C LYS A 256 -17.49 -7.95 27.99
N LEU A 257 -17.02 -7.13 27.06
CA LEU A 257 -17.85 -6.36 26.14
C LEU A 257 -18.54 -7.25 25.09
N GLY A 258 -17.82 -8.29 24.64
CA GLY A 258 -18.26 -9.16 23.56
C GLY A 258 -18.31 -8.48 22.19
N PRO A 259 -19.00 -9.06 21.21
CA PRO A 259 -19.14 -8.51 19.88
C PRO A 259 -20.20 -7.40 19.82
N GLN A 260 -19.98 -6.41 18.94
CA GLN A 260 -20.97 -5.35 18.68
C GLN A 260 -22.22 -5.88 17.98
N VAL A 261 -22.03 -6.83 17.04
CA VAL A 261 -23.09 -7.38 16.19
C VAL A 261 -23.14 -8.89 16.35
N VAL A 262 -24.34 -9.44 16.51
CA VAL A 262 -24.62 -10.87 16.51
C VAL A 262 -25.80 -11.11 15.54
N ASP A 263 -25.66 -12.06 14.61
CA ASP A 263 -26.66 -12.39 13.60
C ASP A 263 -27.22 -11.15 12.85
N GLY A 264 -26.36 -10.23 12.48
CA GLY A 264 -26.70 -9.00 11.77
C GLY A 264 -27.43 -7.94 12.62
N LYS A 265 -27.57 -8.15 13.93
CA LYS A 265 -28.22 -7.20 14.85
C LYS A 265 -27.20 -6.62 15.81
N THR A 266 -27.21 -5.29 15.98
CA THR A 266 -26.40 -4.62 16.99
C THR A 266 -26.91 -4.98 18.37
N VAL A 267 -26.09 -5.71 19.14
CA VAL A 267 -26.41 -6.13 20.52
C VAL A 267 -25.76 -5.20 21.55
N ASN A 268 -24.60 -4.68 21.26
CA ASN A 268 -23.89 -3.72 22.11
C ASN A 268 -23.11 -2.71 21.25
N PRO A 269 -23.60 -1.47 21.06
CA PRO A 269 -22.96 -0.48 20.18
C PRO A 269 -21.57 -0.01 20.66
N ASP A 270 -21.22 -0.27 21.92
CA ASP A 270 -19.95 0.12 22.54
C ASP A 270 -18.97 -1.08 22.70
N ALA A 271 -19.27 -2.23 22.06
CA ALA A 271 -18.45 -3.43 22.03
C ALA A 271 -17.52 -3.48 20.79
N TRP A 272 -16.78 -4.58 20.64
CA TRP A 272 -15.82 -4.77 19.55
C TRP A 272 -16.52 -4.91 18.20
N SER A 273 -16.07 -4.14 17.22
CA SER A 273 -16.75 -4.02 15.93
C SER A 273 -16.54 -5.23 15.00
N LEU A 274 -15.40 -5.94 15.10
CA LEU A 274 -15.07 -7.10 14.27
C LEU A 274 -14.79 -8.32 15.16
N ASN A 275 -13.53 -8.48 15.59
CA ASN A 275 -13.10 -9.61 16.39
C ASN A 275 -13.13 -9.26 17.87
N VAL A 276 -13.66 -10.16 18.69
CA VAL A 276 -13.49 -10.08 20.15
C VAL A 276 -12.06 -10.53 20.47
N PRO A 277 -11.24 -9.69 21.13
CA PRO A 277 -9.83 -10.00 21.36
C PRO A 277 -9.65 -11.05 22.46
N THR A 278 -9.76 -12.31 22.05
CA THR A 278 -9.53 -13.47 22.89
C THR A 278 -8.33 -14.27 22.39
N LEU A 279 -7.63 -14.97 23.27
CA LEU A 279 -6.50 -15.79 22.84
C LEU A 279 -7.00 -16.94 21.94
N PRO A 280 -6.34 -17.20 20.80
CA PRO A 280 -6.76 -18.22 19.87
C PRO A 280 -6.54 -19.61 20.46
N SER A 281 -7.28 -20.60 19.98
CA SER A 281 -7.16 -22.00 20.38
C SER A 281 -5.82 -22.61 19.94
N SER A 282 -5.27 -22.14 18.82
CA SER A 282 -3.97 -22.53 18.28
C SER A 282 -3.18 -21.30 17.83
N LEU A 283 -1.87 -21.29 18.12
CA LEU A 283 -0.96 -20.24 17.66
C LEU A 283 -0.36 -20.57 16.30
N ILE A 284 -0.30 -21.84 15.95
CA ILE A 284 0.34 -22.34 14.73
C ILE A 284 -0.59 -23.35 14.07
N GLU A 285 -0.90 -23.08 12.80
CA GLU A 285 -1.71 -23.97 11.97
C GLU A 285 -1.08 -24.15 10.59
N LEU A 286 -1.47 -25.22 9.88
CA LEU A 286 -1.09 -25.37 8.48
C LEU A 286 -1.82 -24.32 7.66
N PRO A 287 -1.09 -23.57 6.80
CA PRO A 287 -1.70 -22.51 6.01
C PRO A 287 -2.68 -23.09 4.98
N ASP A 288 -3.87 -22.55 4.95
CA ASP A 288 -4.81 -22.76 3.85
C ASP A 288 -4.51 -21.79 2.71
N LEU A 289 -4.35 -22.31 1.52
CA LEU A 289 -4.06 -21.56 0.29
C LEU A 289 -5.16 -21.72 -0.76
N SER A 290 -6.38 -22.04 -0.35
CA SER A 290 -7.51 -22.25 -1.26
C SER A 290 -7.92 -20.99 -2.06
N LEU A 291 -7.47 -19.80 -1.64
CA LEU A 291 -7.64 -18.56 -2.42
C LEU A 291 -6.86 -18.53 -3.74
N LEU A 292 -5.83 -19.36 -3.89
CA LEU A 292 -5.01 -19.36 -5.10
C LEU A 292 -5.84 -19.79 -6.32
N GLY A 293 -5.89 -18.93 -7.33
CA GLY A 293 -6.61 -19.18 -8.57
C GLY A 293 -8.10 -18.75 -8.56
N GLN A 294 -8.56 -18.14 -7.48
CA GLN A 294 -9.93 -17.63 -7.35
C GLN A 294 -10.06 -16.25 -7.99
N PHE A 295 -10.08 -16.18 -9.33
CA PHE A 295 -10.25 -14.92 -10.05
C PHE A 295 -10.91 -15.14 -11.41
N SER A 296 -11.60 -14.13 -11.92
CA SER A 296 -12.27 -14.10 -13.21
C SER A 296 -11.72 -12.94 -14.06
N LEU A 297 -10.89 -13.24 -15.07
CA LEU A 297 -10.18 -12.22 -15.86
C LEU A 297 -11.10 -11.18 -16.52
N PHE A 298 -12.27 -11.60 -17.00
CA PHE A 298 -13.14 -10.76 -17.81
C PHE A 298 -14.55 -10.57 -17.24
N GLY A 299 -14.86 -11.18 -16.10
CA GLY A 299 -16.18 -11.08 -15.48
C GLY A 299 -16.53 -9.64 -15.08
N GLY A 300 -15.57 -8.88 -14.58
CA GLY A 300 -15.76 -7.47 -14.24
C GLY A 300 -16.21 -6.60 -15.43
N PHE A 301 -15.78 -6.92 -16.66
CA PHE A 301 -16.22 -6.20 -17.87
C PHE A 301 -17.71 -6.40 -18.16
N ALA A 302 -18.24 -7.56 -17.84
CA ALA A 302 -19.66 -7.85 -17.99
C ALA A 302 -20.51 -7.15 -16.91
N LYS A 303 -19.94 -6.90 -15.73
CA LYS A 303 -20.65 -6.27 -14.59
C LYS A 303 -20.73 -4.75 -14.72
N VAL A 304 -19.59 -4.09 -14.91
CA VAL A 304 -19.52 -2.61 -14.92
C VAL A 304 -19.44 -2.02 -16.34
N GLY A 305 -19.32 -2.85 -17.35
CA GLY A 305 -19.13 -2.44 -18.75
C GLY A 305 -17.68 -2.15 -19.10
N GLY A 306 -17.36 -2.24 -20.41
CA GLY A 306 -15.98 -2.21 -20.90
C GLY A 306 -15.20 -0.95 -20.53
N LEU A 307 -15.81 0.25 -20.66
CA LEU A 307 -15.12 1.50 -20.35
C LEU A 307 -14.82 1.63 -18.85
N ALA A 308 -15.79 1.31 -17.99
CA ALA A 308 -15.59 1.40 -16.55
C ALA A 308 -14.52 0.41 -16.09
N ALA A 309 -14.55 -0.84 -16.56
CA ALA A 309 -13.52 -1.85 -16.24
C ALA A 309 -12.12 -1.39 -16.67
N VAL A 310 -11.97 -0.83 -17.89
CA VAL A 310 -10.71 -0.28 -18.37
C VAL A 310 -10.23 0.87 -17.48
N MET A 311 -11.13 1.76 -17.04
CA MET A 311 -10.77 2.88 -16.15
C MET A 311 -10.38 2.40 -14.76
N LEU A 312 -11.01 1.35 -14.22
CA LEU A 312 -10.63 0.74 -12.94
C LEU A 312 -9.24 0.09 -13.03
N VAL A 313 -8.97 -0.72 -14.07
CA VAL A 313 -7.65 -1.30 -14.33
C VAL A 313 -6.59 -0.22 -14.50
N PHE A 314 -6.92 0.85 -15.25
CA PHE A 314 -6.01 1.97 -15.45
C PHE A 314 -5.70 2.71 -14.14
N THR A 315 -6.69 2.87 -13.26
CA THR A 315 -6.52 3.50 -11.94
C THR A 315 -5.62 2.65 -11.03
N LEU A 316 -5.87 1.32 -10.98
CA LEU A 316 -5.01 0.36 -10.28
C LEU A 316 -3.57 0.47 -10.79
N MET A 317 -3.40 0.38 -12.11
CA MET A 317 -2.11 0.46 -12.77
C MET A 317 -1.35 1.77 -12.43
N LEU A 318 -2.03 2.91 -12.43
CA LEU A 318 -1.39 4.18 -12.07
C LEU A 318 -0.97 4.21 -10.60
N ALA A 319 -1.85 3.77 -9.69
CA ALA A 319 -1.56 3.77 -8.27
C ALA A 319 -0.36 2.85 -7.95
N ASP A 320 -0.36 1.61 -8.46
CA ASP A 320 0.75 0.67 -8.31
C ASP A 320 2.06 1.20 -8.94
N PHE A 321 1.94 1.72 -10.14
CA PHE A 321 3.08 2.23 -10.89
C PHE A 321 3.82 3.36 -10.14
N PHE A 322 3.08 4.31 -9.54
CA PHE A 322 3.70 5.43 -8.84
C PHE A 322 4.25 5.03 -7.48
N ASP A 323 3.56 4.15 -6.78
CA ASP A 323 4.02 3.61 -5.50
C ASP A 323 5.34 2.85 -5.68
N THR A 324 5.39 1.91 -6.62
CA THR A 324 6.59 1.16 -6.98
C THR A 324 7.75 2.07 -7.41
N MET A 325 7.51 3.00 -8.34
CA MET A 325 8.62 3.83 -8.87
C MET A 325 9.18 4.78 -7.82
N GLY A 326 8.32 5.37 -6.99
CA GLY A 326 8.73 6.21 -5.87
C GLY A 326 9.61 5.45 -4.88
N THR A 327 9.16 4.27 -4.50
CA THR A 327 9.85 3.39 -3.56
C THR A 327 11.19 2.87 -4.09
N ILE A 328 11.21 2.33 -5.33
CA ILE A 328 12.43 1.79 -5.94
C ILE A 328 13.53 2.86 -6.04
N VAL A 329 13.18 4.07 -6.48
CA VAL A 329 14.14 5.18 -6.59
C VAL A 329 14.56 5.68 -5.21
N GLY A 330 13.61 5.86 -4.29
CA GLY A 330 13.87 6.36 -2.93
C GLY A 330 14.79 5.43 -2.13
N VAL A 331 14.39 4.16 -2.00
CA VAL A 331 15.17 3.13 -1.28
C VAL A 331 16.46 2.80 -2.01
N GLY A 332 16.44 2.78 -3.35
CA GLY A 332 17.63 2.56 -4.17
C GLY A 332 18.70 3.64 -3.97
N ARG A 333 18.32 4.91 -3.87
CA ARG A 333 19.23 6.02 -3.53
C ARG A 333 19.83 5.87 -2.13
N GLN A 334 19.00 5.55 -1.16
CA GLN A 334 19.45 5.32 0.22
C GLN A 334 20.42 4.12 0.30
N ALA A 335 20.20 3.09 -0.51
CA ALA A 335 21.09 1.94 -0.60
C ALA A 335 22.38 2.22 -1.39
N GLY A 336 22.50 3.37 -2.06
CA GLY A 336 23.64 3.69 -2.94
C GLY A 336 23.67 2.88 -4.23
N LEU A 337 22.52 2.38 -4.68
CA LEU A 337 22.39 1.51 -5.87
C LEU A 337 21.97 2.25 -7.14
N VAL A 338 21.56 3.52 -7.02
CA VAL A 338 21.12 4.34 -8.16
C VAL A 338 22.34 4.91 -8.88
N LYS A 339 22.41 4.68 -10.18
CA LYS A 339 23.43 5.22 -11.09
C LYS A 339 23.22 6.72 -11.36
N PRO A 340 24.21 7.45 -11.89
CA PRO A 340 24.07 8.87 -12.26
C PRO A 340 22.93 9.16 -13.24
N ASP A 341 22.52 8.19 -14.04
CA ASP A 341 21.40 8.29 -14.98
C ASP A 341 20.02 8.10 -14.30
N GLY A 342 19.99 7.91 -12.98
CA GLY A 342 18.78 7.71 -12.20
C GLY A 342 18.25 6.26 -12.19
N ASN A 343 18.91 5.33 -12.87
CA ASN A 343 18.50 3.93 -12.94
C ASN A 343 19.29 3.05 -11.96
N LEU A 344 18.71 1.90 -11.58
CA LEU A 344 19.42 0.83 -10.88
C LEU A 344 20.09 -0.11 -11.89
N GLU A 345 21.06 -0.90 -11.43
CA GLU A 345 21.81 -1.81 -12.31
C GLU A 345 20.91 -2.84 -13.01
N ARG A 346 19.85 -3.30 -12.35
CA ARG A 346 18.89 -4.30 -12.84
C ARG A 346 17.45 -3.78 -12.87
N THR A 347 17.26 -2.54 -13.30
CA THR A 347 15.94 -1.90 -13.30
C THR A 347 14.88 -2.75 -14.01
N ARG A 348 15.22 -3.40 -15.13
CA ARG A 348 14.27 -4.22 -15.89
C ARG A 348 13.83 -5.44 -15.10
N GLU A 349 14.75 -6.18 -14.48
CA GLU A 349 14.47 -7.37 -13.67
C GLU A 349 13.68 -7.00 -12.41
N ILE A 350 14.02 -5.88 -11.75
CA ILE A 350 13.30 -5.36 -10.59
C ILE A 350 11.85 -5.08 -10.97
N LEU A 351 11.62 -4.32 -12.03
CA LEU A 351 10.30 -3.95 -12.51
C LEU A 351 9.50 -5.16 -13.02
N LEU A 352 10.18 -6.17 -13.59
CA LEU A 352 9.53 -7.40 -14.04
C LEU A 352 9.04 -8.23 -12.86
N VAL A 353 9.85 -8.40 -11.82
CA VAL A 353 9.45 -9.13 -10.61
C VAL A 353 8.29 -8.40 -9.93
N ASP A 354 8.33 -7.09 -9.84
CA ASP A 354 7.28 -6.26 -9.24
C ASP A 354 5.96 -6.39 -10.00
N SER A 355 5.96 -6.28 -11.34
CA SER A 355 4.74 -6.42 -12.14
C SER A 355 4.16 -7.85 -12.14
N LEU A 356 5.02 -8.86 -12.09
CA LEU A 356 4.58 -10.25 -11.91
C LEU A 356 4.02 -10.49 -10.52
N ALA A 357 4.54 -9.80 -9.50
CA ALA A 357 4.01 -9.85 -8.14
C ALA A 357 2.60 -9.22 -8.07
N ALA A 358 2.36 -8.13 -8.79
CA ALA A 358 1.03 -7.53 -8.91
C ALA A 358 0.03 -8.52 -9.51
N ALA A 359 0.36 -9.14 -10.66
CA ALA A 359 -0.49 -10.15 -11.28
C ALA A 359 -0.72 -11.38 -10.39
N ALA A 360 0.33 -11.86 -9.71
CA ALA A 360 0.24 -12.99 -8.79
C ALA A 360 -0.59 -12.67 -7.55
N GLY A 361 -0.56 -11.42 -7.08
CA GLY A 361 -1.40 -10.96 -5.97
C GLY A 361 -2.89 -11.04 -6.31
N GLY A 362 -3.28 -10.59 -7.51
CA GLY A 362 -4.63 -10.79 -8.02
C GLY A 362 -4.99 -12.27 -8.17
N ALA A 363 -4.08 -13.09 -8.73
CA ALA A 363 -4.30 -14.51 -8.91
C ALA A 363 -4.36 -15.31 -7.59
N ALA A 364 -3.82 -14.77 -6.52
CA ALA A 364 -3.88 -15.36 -5.17
C ALA A 364 -4.95 -14.69 -4.30
N SER A 365 -5.78 -13.83 -4.86
CA SER A 365 -6.85 -13.09 -4.17
C SER A 365 -6.36 -12.29 -2.95
N VAL A 366 -5.19 -11.65 -3.09
CA VAL A 366 -4.59 -10.83 -2.02
C VAL A 366 -4.35 -9.36 -2.42
N SER A 367 -4.90 -8.93 -3.58
CA SER A 367 -4.69 -7.60 -4.18
C SER A 367 -3.32 -7.43 -4.85
N SER A 368 -3.07 -6.26 -5.46
CA SER A 368 -1.81 -5.98 -6.15
C SER A 368 -0.65 -5.89 -5.18
N ASN A 369 0.47 -6.53 -5.52
CA ASN A 369 1.69 -6.54 -4.73
C ASN A 369 2.72 -5.58 -5.32
N THR A 370 3.33 -4.75 -4.51
CA THR A 370 4.25 -3.68 -4.89
C THR A 370 5.48 -3.65 -3.99
N THR A 371 6.54 -2.97 -4.44
CA THR A 371 7.77 -2.80 -3.66
C THR A 371 7.55 -1.86 -2.47
N TYR A 372 7.97 -2.26 -1.26
CA TYR A 372 7.71 -1.57 -0.01
C TYR A 372 8.81 -0.60 0.41
N VAL A 373 8.41 0.60 0.85
CA VAL A 373 9.32 1.66 1.36
C VAL A 373 10.00 1.25 2.68
N GLU A 374 9.39 0.39 3.46
CA GLU A 374 9.95 -0.21 4.69
C GLU A 374 11.25 -0.98 4.45
N SER A 375 11.54 -1.36 3.22
CA SER A 375 12.86 -1.87 2.80
C SER A 375 14.00 -0.93 3.18
N ALA A 376 13.71 0.38 3.32
CA ALA A 376 14.65 1.37 3.83
C ALA A 376 15.17 1.05 5.24
N ALA A 377 14.41 0.33 6.06
CA ALA A 377 14.85 -0.08 7.39
C ALA A 377 16.02 -1.08 7.31
N GLY A 378 15.91 -2.05 6.41
CA GLY A 378 17.00 -3.00 6.15
C GLY A 378 18.23 -2.34 5.54
N VAL A 379 18.03 -1.41 4.61
CA VAL A 379 19.11 -0.57 4.05
C VAL A 379 19.79 0.23 5.15
N GLY A 380 19.04 0.76 6.13
CA GLY A 380 19.56 1.44 7.32
C GLY A 380 20.44 0.56 8.21
N GLU A 381 20.23 -0.77 8.22
CA GLU A 381 21.09 -1.76 8.90
C GLU A 381 22.35 -2.15 8.10
N GLY A 382 22.49 -1.63 6.91
CA GLY A 382 23.63 -1.91 6.05
C GLY A 382 23.38 -2.94 4.96
N ALA A 383 22.15 -3.40 4.76
CA ALA A 383 21.78 -4.25 3.61
C ALA A 383 21.98 -3.50 2.29
N ARG A 384 22.57 -4.17 1.31
CA ARG A 384 22.85 -3.61 -0.03
C ARG A 384 22.54 -4.60 -1.13
N THR A 385 22.15 -5.81 -0.80
CA THR A 385 22.02 -6.91 -1.77
C THR A 385 20.72 -7.66 -1.63
N GLY A 386 20.44 -8.53 -2.60
CA GLY A 386 19.24 -9.36 -2.60
C GLY A 386 19.21 -10.43 -1.50
N LEU A 387 20.32 -10.68 -0.79
CA LEU A 387 20.31 -11.64 0.32
C LEU A 387 19.37 -11.16 1.45
N ALA A 388 19.33 -9.86 1.72
CA ALA A 388 18.37 -9.31 2.70
C ALA A 388 16.92 -9.59 2.31
N SER A 389 16.57 -9.43 1.03
CA SER A 389 15.23 -9.75 0.53
C SER A 389 14.92 -11.24 0.64
N VAL A 390 15.90 -12.13 0.36
CA VAL A 390 15.70 -13.58 0.57
C VAL A 390 15.39 -13.87 2.04
N VAL A 391 16.11 -13.28 2.99
CA VAL A 391 15.83 -13.42 4.43
C VAL A 391 14.43 -12.92 4.77
N THR A 392 14.05 -11.75 4.31
CA THR A 392 12.71 -11.17 4.52
C THR A 392 11.62 -12.10 3.98
N GLY A 393 11.79 -12.60 2.76
CA GLY A 393 10.80 -13.46 2.11
C GLY A 393 10.65 -14.81 2.81
N VAL A 394 11.75 -15.41 3.30
CA VAL A 394 11.69 -16.64 4.12
C VAL A 394 10.89 -16.39 5.41
N LEU A 395 11.07 -15.24 6.05
CA LEU A 395 10.30 -14.88 7.25
C LEU A 395 8.81 -14.71 6.94
N PHE A 396 8.44 -14.14 5.77
CA PHE A 396 7.04 -14.10 5.32
C PHE A 396 6.48 -15.51 5.10
N LEU A 397 7.23 -16.43 4.48
CA LEU A 397 6.79 -17.82 4.34
C LEU A 397 6.60 -18.51 5.70
N LEU A 398 7.43 -18.19 6.68
CA LEU A 398 7.24 -18.70 8.04
C LEU A 398 6.04 -18.06 8.75
N SER A 399 5.72 -16.80 8.48
CA SER A 399 4.57 -16.13 9.09
C SER A 399 3.22 -16.69 8.64
N MET A 400 3.15 -17.43 7.52
CA MET A 400 1.94 -18.14 7.09
C MET A 400 1.38 -19.06 8.19
N PHE A 401 2.26 -19.70 8.95
CA PHE A 401 1.86 -20.62 10.03
C PHE A 401 1.29 -19.90 11.26
N LEU A 402 1.47 -18.56 11.33
CA LEU A 402 0.97 -17.70 12.40
C LEU A 402 -0.33 -16.99 12.01
N ALA A 403 -0.94 -17.36 10.87
CA ALA A 403 -2.18 -16.76 10.37
C ALA A 403 -3.33 -16.72 11.41
N PRO A 404 -3.54 -17.73 12.29
CA PRO A 404 -4.59 -17.66 13.31
C PRO A 404 -4.47 -16.47 14.28
N LEU A 405 -3.27 -15.91 14.44
CA LEU A 405 -3.09 -14.73 15.29
C LEU A 405 -3.84 -13.49 14.78
N THR A 406 -4.24 -13.46 13.51
CA THR A 406 -5.01 -12.35 12.95
C THR A 406 -6.43 -12.26 13.50
N GLU A 407 -7.02 -13.37 13.95
CA GLU A 407 -8.35 -13.39 14.58
C GLU A 407 -8.39 -12.71 15.95
N VAL A 408 -7.24 -12.60 16.61
CA VAL A 408 -7.13 -11.95 17.93
C VAL A 408 -7.15 -10.43 17.83
N VAL A 409 -6.84 -9.90 16.65
CA VAL A 409 -6.62 -8.46 16.44
C VAL A 409 -7.96 -7.79 16.10
N PRO A 410 -8.55 -6.99 17.00
CA PRO A 410 -9.75 -6.21 16.67
C PRO A 410 -9.39 -5.00 15.80
N PHE A 411 -10.37 -4.43 15.09
CA PHE A 411 -10.18 -3.22 14.28
C PHE A 411 -9.51 -2.10 15.06
N GLU A 412 -9.98 -1.84 16.27
CA GLU A 412 -9.53 -0.75 17.11
C GLU A 412 -8.06 -0.86 17.55
N ALA A 413 -7.50 -2.09 17.49
CA ALA A 413 -6.07 -2.30 17.73
C ALA A 413 -5.22 -2.20 16.45
N ALA A 414 -5.78 -2.51 15.28
CA ALA A 414 -5.05 -2.51 14.01
C ALA A 414 -5.14 -1.17 13.27
N THR A 415 -6.29 -0.50 13.29
CA THR A 415 -6.56 0.71 12.49
C THR A 415 -5.73 1.94 12.86
N PRO A 416 -5.15 2.09 14.08
CA PRO A 416 -4.10 3.09 14.33
C PRO A 416 -2.98 3.04 13.30
N ALA A 417 -2.62 1.83 12.82
CA ALA A 417 -1.60 1.66 11.81
C ALA A 417 -2.00 2.29 10.46
N LEU A 418 -3.26 2.18 10.04
CA LEU A 418 -3.77 2.80 8.81
C LEU A 418 -3.66 4.33 8.87
N VAL A 419 -3.99 4.92 10.02
CA VAL A 419 -3.87 6.37 10.22
C VAL A 419 -2.41 6.82 10.12
N ILE A 420 -1.49 6.08 10.76
CA ILE A 420 -0.05 6.40 10.73
C ILE A 420 0.53 6.20 9.33
N VAL A 421 0.18 5.13 8.61
CA VAL A 421 0.61 4.93 7.21
C VAL A 421 0.09 6.05 6.32
N GLY A 422 -1.19 6.40 6.45
CA GLY A 422 -1.78 7.54 5.75
C GLY A 422 -1.04 8.85 6.02
N PHE A 423 -0.67 9.12 7.28
CA PHE A 423 0.18 10.25 7.65
C PHE A 423 1.55 10.21 6.97
N LEU A 424 2.23 9.06 6.97
CA LEU A 424 3.54 8.93 6.34
C LEU A 424 3.47 9.20 4.83
N MET A 425 2.45 8.70 4.13
CA MET A 425 2.22 9.02 2.72
C MET A 425 1.94 10.51 2.51
N MET A 426 1.13 11.12 3.38
CA MET A 426 0.79 12.55 3.30
C MET A 426 2.02 13.46 3.51
N THR A 427 3.10 13.01 4.16
CA THR A 427 4.32 13.82 4.31
C THR A 427 4.96 14.26 3.00
N GLN A 428 4.63 13.59 1.88
CA GLN A 428 5.11 13.94 0.55
C GLN A 428 4.47 15.23 0.00
N VAL A 429 3.40 15.75 0.61
CA VAL A 429 2.72 17.00 0.19
C VAL A 429 3.68 18.19 0.08
N LYS A 430 4.75 18.20 0.85
CA LYS A 430 5.82 19.22 0.80
C LYS A 430 6.56 19.30 -0.53
N GLU A 431 6.46 18.26 -1.37
CA GLU A 431 7.07 18.21 -2.70
C GLU A 431 6.21 18.88 -3.78
N ILE A 432 4.97 19.28 -3.44
CA ILE A 432 4.06 19.98 -4.33
C ILE A 432 4.26 21.49 -4.19
N ASP A 433 4.54 22.16 -5.32
CA ASP A 433 4.64 23.62 -5.33
C ASP A 433 3.24 24.27 -5.38
N PHE A 434 2.70 24.59 -4.22
CA PHE A 434 1.40 25.28 -4.10
C PHE A 434 1.40 26.74 -4.53
N SER A 435 2.56 27.34 -4.82
CA SER A 435 2.64 28.69 -5.37
C SER A 435 2.30 28.74 -6.86
N ASN A 436 2.47 27.62 -7.56
CA ASN A 436 2.14 27.47 -8.97
C ASN A 436 0.72 26.89 -9.15
N PHE A 437 -0.27 27.74 -9.38
CA PHE A 437 -1.67 27.32 -9.50
C PHE A 437 -1.97 26.40 -10.70
N GLU A 438 -1.07 26.29 -11.70
CA GLU A 438 -1.22 25.33 -12.78
C GLU A 438 -1.14 23.87 -12.32
N VAL A 439 -0.40 23.64 -11.25
CA VAL A 439 -0.24 22.30 -10.65
C VAL A 439 -0.89 22.19 -9.27
N ALA A 440 -0.96 23.28 -8.52
CA ALA A 440 -1.52 23.30 -7.17
C ALA A 440 -3.01 22.98 -7.13
N ILE A 441 -3.82 23.55 -8.04
CA ILE A 441 -5.26 23.29 -8.11
C ILE A 441 -5.53 21.82 -8.50
N PRO A 442 -4.93 21.27 -9.58
CA PRO A 442 -5.06 19.85 -9.89
C PRO A 442 -4.61 18.93 -8.75
N ALA A 443 -3.47 19.23 -8.12
CA ALA A 443 -2.98 18.45 -6.99
C ALA A 443 -3.95 18.48 -5.79
N PHE A 444 -4.47 19.67 -5.45
CA PHE A 444 -5.47 19.83 -4.40
C PHE A 444 -6.73 19.00 -4.68
N LEU A 445 -7.28 19.09 -5.91
CA LEU A 445 -8.45 18.31 -6.28
C LEU A 445 -8.20 16.81 -6.22
N THR A 446 -7.02 16.35 -6.66
CA THR A 446 -6.62 14.95 -6.55
C THR A 446 -6.62 14.49 -5.09
N ILE A 447 -5.97 15.25 -4.20
CA ILE A 447 -5.80 14.90 -2.79
C ILE A 447 -7.14 14.87 -2.05
N VAL A 448 -7.96 15.91 -2.25
CA VAL A 448 -9.16 16.13 -1.43
C VAL A 448 -10.33 15.28 -1.91
N LEU A 449 -10.48 15.09 -3.22
CA LEU A 449 -11.63 14.33 -3.72
C LEU A 449 -11.53 12.83 -3.44
N MET A 450 -10.35 12.24 -3.27
CA MET A 450 -10.23 10.83 -2.93
C MET A 450 -10.98 10.48 -1.63
N PRO A 451 -10.70 11.09 -0.47
CA PRO A 451 -11.43 10.81 0.76
C PRO A 451 -12.87 11.35 0.72
N PHE A 452 -13.14 12.52 0.10
CA PHE A 452 -14.47 13.13 0.13
C PHE A 452 -15.49 12.41 -0.74
N THR A 453 -15.07 11.78 -1.82
CA THR A 453 -15.94 10.97 -2.68
C THR A 453 -15.83 9.48 -2.41
N TYR A 454 -14.96 9.09 -1.46
CA TYR A 454 -14.62 7.71 -1.15
C TYR A 454 -14.13 6.94 -2.40
N SER A 455 -13.43 7.63 -3.32
CA SER A 455 -12.99 7.08 -4.60
C SER A 455 -11.65 7.64 -5.09
N ILE A 456 -10.67 6.76 -5.20
CA ILE A 456 -9.35 7.09 -5.76
C ILE A 456 -9.47 7.50 -7.24
N THR A 457 -10.32 6.80 -8.00
CA THR A 457 -10.57 7.08 -9.43
C THR A 457 -11.06 8.52 -9.64
N VAL A 458 -11.99 9.00 -8.80
CA VAL A 458 -12.50 10.38 -8.88
C VAL A 458 -11.39 11.40 -8.64
N GLY A 459 -10.56 11.17 -7.61
CA GLY A 459 -9.45 12.07 -7.33
C GLY A 459 -8.43 12.15 -8.48
N ILE A 460 -8.01 11.01 -9.02
CA ILE A 460 -7.08 10.95 -10.16
C ILE A 460 -7.67 11.62 -11.39
N GLY A 461 -8.91 11.29 -11.72
CA GLY A 461 -9.60 11.85 -12.88
C GLY A 461 -9.77 13.36 -12.80
N ALA A 462 -10.20 13.88 -11.65
CA ALA A 462 -10.33 15.31 -11.42
C ALA A 462 -8.98 16.04 -11.54
N GLY A 463 -7.90 15.45 -11.04
CA GLY A 463 -6.55 15.98 -11.17
C GLY A 463 -6.11 16.09 -12.63
N PHE A 464 -6.28 15.04 -13.41
CA PHE A 464 -5.87 15.04 -14.82
C PHE A 464 -6.72 15.99 -15.68
N ILE A 465 -8.05 15.97 -15.51
CA ILE A 465 -8.96 16.86 -16.23
C ILE A 465 -8.62 18.32 -15.92
N SER A 466 -8.50 18.67 -14.63
CA SER A 466 -8.23 20.05 -14.22
C SER A 466 -6.85 20.54 -14.67
N TYR A 467 -5.83 19.68 -14.63
CA TYR A 467 -4.49 20.01 -15.14
C TYR A 467 -4.50 20.32 -16.63
N VAL A 468 -5.11 19.44 -17.43
CA VAL A 468 -5.22 19.64 -18.88
C VAL A 468 -6.02 20.89 -19.18
N PHE A 469 -7.15 21.10 -18.51
CA PHE A 469 -8.01 22.29 -18.68
C PHE A 469 -7.26 23.60 -18.36
N ILE A 470 -6.62 23.69 -17.18
CA ILE A 470 -5.92 24.91 -16.76
C ILE A 470 -4.76 25.23 -17.70
N LYS A 471 -3.96 24.25 -18.09
CA LYS A 471 -2.86 24.44 -19.05
C LYS A 471 -3.38 24.86 -20.42
N ALA A 472 -4.45 24.26 -20.91
CA ALA A 472 -5.04 24.61 -22.20
C ALA A 472 -5.57 26.07 -22.22
N VAL A 473 -6.32 26.48 -21.19
CA VAL A 473 -6.86 27.83 -21.05
C VAL A 473 -5.75 28.90 -20.96
N ARG A 474 -4.59 28.53 -20.33
CA ARG A 474 -3.40 29.39 -20.27
C ARG A 474 -2.59 29.45 -21.56
N GLY A 475 -3.08 28.86 -22.66
CA GLY A 475 -2.38 28.82 -23.95
C GLY A 475 -1.18 27.86 -24.01
N LYS A 476 -1.00 27.00 -23.00
CA LYS A 476 0.11 26.04 -22.90
C LYS A 476 -0.27 24.62 -23.35
N ALA A 477 -1.28 24.49 -24.22
CA ALA A 477 -1.77 23.19 -24.71
C ALA A 477 -0.67 22.33 -25.37
N ARG A 478 0.36 22.96 -25.97
CA ARG A 478 1.50 22.27 -26.60
C ARG A 478 2.47 21.63 -25.60
N GLU A 479 2.45 22.06 -24.34
CA GLU A 479 3.28 21.47 -23.27
C GLU A 479 2.67 20.18 -22.70
N ILE A 480 1.41 19.88 -23.04
CA ILE A 480 0.69 18.70 -22.55
C ILE A 480 1.01 17.53 -23.48
N SER A 481 1.47 16.41 -22.91
CA SER A 481 1.70 15.19 -23.67
C SER A 481 0.40 14.66 -24.28
N PHE A 482 0.49 14.05 -25.49
CA PHE A 482 -0.67 13.42 -26.12
C PHE A 482 -1.33 12.38 -25.22
N LEU A 483 -0.53 11.61 -24.47
CA LEU A 483 -1.04 10.61 -23.55
C LEU A 483 -1.90 11.23 -22.44
N LEU A 484 -1.51 12.38 -21.92
CA LEU A 484 -2.28 13.07 -20.87
C LEU A 484 -3.59 13.64 -21.38
N TRP A 485 -3.63 14.13 -22.64
CA TRP A 485 -4.86 14.51 -23.32
C TRP A 485 -5.82 13.33 -23.49
N LEU A 486 -5.28 12.18 -23.93
CA LEU A 486 -6.06 10.95 -24.08
C LEU A 486 -6.67 10.52 -22.75
N VAL A 487 -5.86 10.46 -21.69
CA VAL A 487 -6.30 10.02 -20.36
C VAL A 487 -7.34 10.97 -19.78
N ALA A 488 -7.12 12.28 -19.85
CA ALA A 488 -8.11 13.26 -19.40
C ALA A 488 -9.42 13.15 -20.17
N GLY A 489 -9.35 12.94 -21.50
CA GLY A 489 -10.54 12.70 -22.33
C GLY A 489 -11.30 11.43 -21.93
N LEU A 490 -10.61 10.34 -21.64
CA LEU A 490 -11.23 9.09 -21.16
C LEU A 490 -11.91 9.30 -19.79
N PHE A 491 -11.30 10.05 -18.86
CA PHE A 491 -11.93 10.38 -17.59
C PHE A 491 -13.18 11.28 -17.77
N VAL A 492 -13.16 12.23 -18.70
CA VAL A 492 -14.36 13.03 -19.02
C VAL A 492 -15.49 12.13 -19.51
N ILE A 493 -15.22 11.20 -20.42
CA ILE A 493 -16.21 10.24 -20.91
C ILE A 493 -16.70 9.34 -19.76
N TYR A 494 -15.79 8.85 -18.92
CA TYR A 494 -16.11 8.01 -17.76
C TYR A 494 -17.07 8.73 -16.79
N PHE A 495 -16.78 9.95 -16.40
CA PHE A 495 -17.63 10.73 -15.50
C PHE A 495 -18.95 11.19 -16.13
N ALA A 496 -18.98 11.33 -17.45
CA ALA A 496 -20.17 11.68 -18.20
C ALA A 496 -20.99 10.47 -18.68
N MET A 497 -20.62 9.24 -18.28
CA MET A 497 -21.21 8.03 -18.83
C MET A 497 -22.73 7.93 -18.58
N GLU A 498 -23.20 8.25 -17.37
CA GLU A 498 -24.63 8.26 -17.05
C GLU A 498 -25.42 9.34 -17.82
N PRO A 499 -24.99 10.61 -17.87
CA PRO A 499 -25.61 11.60 -18.75
C PRO A 499 -25.58 11.19 -20.23
N ILE A 500 -24.48 10.58 -20.71
CA ILE A 500 -24.38 10.14 -22.11
C ILE A 500 -25.36 9.01 -22.40
N ARG A 501 -25.48 7.99 -21.53
CA ARG A 501 -26.44 6.91 -21.66
C ARG A 501 -27.88 7.44 -21.69
N SER A 502 -28.21 8.33 -20.77
CA SER A 502 -29.53 8.96 -20.72
C SER A 502 -29.86 9.73 -22.01
N LEU A 503 -28.89 10.43 -22.60
CA LEU A 503 -29.08 11.12 -23.88
C LEU A 503 -29.24 10.18 -25.08
N LEU A 504 -28.59 9.03 -25.03
CA LEU A 504 -28.67 8.01 -26.09
C LEU A 504 -29.86 7.05 -25.93
N GLY A 505 -30.58 7.11 -24.79
CA GLY A 505 -31.71 6.23 -24.52
C GLY A 505 -31.33 4.76 -24.27
N VAL A 506 -30.10 4.48 -23.75
CA VAL A 506 -29.54 3.15 -23.52
C VAL A 506 -29.22 2.95 -22.04
#